data_f4f42abd53ff8f7f452fb4b7981c9691
#
_entry.id   f4f42abd53ff8f7f452fb4b7981c9691
#
_cell.length_a   1.000
_cell.length_b   1.000
_cell.length_c   1.000
_cell.angle_alpha   90.00
_cell.angle_beta   90.00
_cell.angle_gamma   90.00
#
_symmetry.space_group_name_H-M   'P 1'
#
loop_
_entity.id
_entity.type
_entity.pdbx_description
1 polymer ?
#
loop_
_entity_poly.entity_id
_entity_poly.type
_entity_poly.pdbx_seq_one_letter_code
_entity_poly.pdbx_strand_id
1 'polypeptide(L)'
;MKIFNKRTIALIGAVAISAIAQPTAVFAISAQVPSAAVAAATKAEDFLIQGQEKYEKGDYQGAIAAYTQAIVLNPNYAEAYNGRGNARYRLGDHKGAVADFNEALRINPNYVEAYTNRGNARDDSGDSQGALADYNAALRISPNDAIVYYNRGVTRSRLGDNKGAVADYTEALRINPNYASAYNNRGLDRYELGDNQGAVADFNEALRINPNHPGAYLNRGITRYRLGDKKGAVADFNEAVRINPNNALAYYHRGNIRYVSGDNKGAVADYNEAVRINPNWAEAYTYRGNARDDLGDRQGALADYDRALQINPNFAAAYLNRGVTRSRLGDTQSALADYTAALRIDPNLAGAYLRRGFTRAQGGDKPGAMQDFQKAADLFQQQGDKDNYQKAINYLRKLQ
;
A
#
# COMPACT_ATOMS: atom_id res chain seq x y z
N MET A 1 1.66 15.37 -15.44
CA MET A 1 0.53 14.68 -14.80
C MET A 1 1.09 13.89 -13.61
N LYS A 2 1.31 14.60 -12.47
CA LYS A 2 1.77 13.99 -11.23
C LYS A 2 0.54 13.71 -10.38
N ILE A 3 0.02 12.48 -10.45
CA ILE A 3 -1.05 12.00 -9.58
C ILE A 3 -0.66 10.58 -9.16
N PHE A 4 0.26 10.49 -8.23
CA PHE A 4 0.35 9.36 -7.31
C PHE A 4 0.72 9.92 -5.95
N ASN A 5 -0.29 10.11 -5.14
CA ASN A 5 -0.09 10.43 -3.73
C ASN A 5 0.40 9.16 -3.03
N LYS A 6 1.46 9.31 -2.27
CA LYS A 6 2.15 8.24 -1.57
C LYS A 6 1.21 7.52 -0.61
N ARG A 7 1.25 6.18 -0.64
CA ARG A 7 0.86 5.26 0.42
C ARG A 7 -0.61 4.96 0.62
N THR A 8 -1.14 4.02 -0.14
CA THR A 8 -2.10 3.03 0.36
C THR A 8 -1.94 1.74 -0.44
N ILE A 9 -0.85 1.04 -0.20
CA ILE A 9 -0.70 -0.36 -0.60
C ILE A 9 -0.87 -1.16 0.67
N ALA A 10 -1.99 -1.88 0.78
CA ALA A 10 -2.23 -2.78 1.88
C ALA A 10 -1.19 -3.91 1.86
N LEU A 11 -0.23 -3.87 2.78
CA LEU A 11 0.62 -5.01 3.09
C LEU A 11 -0.24 -6.08 3.77
N ILE A 12 -0.70 -7.08 3.01
CA ILE A 12 -1.25 -8.30 3.60
C ILE A 12 -0.04 -9.15 3.99
N GLY A 13 0.37 -9.07 5.25
CA GLY A 13 1.40 -9.91 5.84
C GLY A 13 0.91 -11.35 5.93
N ALA A 14 1.44 -12.24 5.09
CA ALA A 14 1.32 -13.66 5.30
C ALA A 14 2.29 -14.07 6.41
N VAL A 15 1.76 -14.47 7.56
CA VAL A 15 2.53 -15.07 8.65
C VAL A 15 2.97 -16.46 8.19
N ALA A 16 4.26 -16.66 7.94
CA ALA A 16 4.82 -17.96 7.66
C ALA A 16 4.92 -18.78 8.95
N ILE A 17 4.31 -19.97 8.94
CA ILE A 17 4.42 -20.95 10.02
C ILE A 17 5.78 -21.64 9.88
N SER A 18 6.63 -21.49 10.88
CA SER A 18 7.95 -22.16 10.93
C SER A 18 7.78 -23.66 11.19
N ALA A 19 8.39 -24.48 10.34
CA ALA A 19 8.49 -25.91 10.55
C ALA A 19 9.46 -26.22 11.72
N ILE A 20 9.02 -27.13 12.58
CA ILE A 20 9.75 -27.59 13.79
C ILE A 20 10.92 -28.49 13.38
N ALA A 21 12.14 -28.11 13.73
CA ALA A 21 13.32 -28.98 13.65
C ALA A 21 13.38 -29.92 14.85
N GLN A 22 13.62 -31.21 14.61
CA GLN A 22 13.75 -32.24 15.66
C GLN A 22 15.07 -32.11 16.42
N PRO A 23 15.12 -32.43 17.72
CA PRO A 23 16.33 -32.31 18.54
C PRO A 23 17.29 -33.47 18.34
N THR A 24 18.58 -33.14 18.16
CA THR A 24 19.69 -34.09 18.20
C THR A 24 20.13 -34.33 19.65
N ALA A 25 20.44 -35.59 19.94
CA ALA A 25 20.74 -36.15 21.25
C ALA A 25 21.93 -35.49 21.97
N VAL A 26 21.75 -35.19 23.25
CA VAL A 26 22.80 -34.73 24.17
C VAL A 26 23.30 -35.90 25.04
N PHE A 27 24.63 -36.08 25.07
CA PHE A 27 25.31 -37.03 25.94
C PHE A 27 25.23 -36.60 27.41
N ALA A 28 24.92 -37.57 28.28
CA ALA A 28 24.73 -37.37 29.70
C ALA A 28 26.06 -37.25 30.45
N ILE A 29 26.22 -36.18 31.24
CA ILE A 29 27.09 -36.13 32.41
C ILE A 29 26.19 -36.19 33.63
N SER A 30 26.28 -37.28 34.41
CA SER A 30 25.44 -37.52 35.58
C SER A 30 25.93 -36.69 36.78
N ALA A 31 25.34 -35.49 36.94
CA ALA A 31 25.18 -34.91 38.27
C ALA A 31 23.79 -35.31 38.76
N GLN A 32 23.65 -35.93 39.92
CA GLN A 32 22.35 -36.29 40.52
C GLN A 32 21.57 -35.01 40.81
N VAL A 33 20.69 -34.65 39.88
CA VAL A 33 19.70 -33.57 40.06
C VAL A 33 18.68 -34.09 41.10
N PRO A 34 18.30 -33.32 42.12
CA PRO A 34 17.28 -33.74 43.09
C PRO A 34 15.98 -34.12 42.40
N SER A 35 15.33 -35.21 42.81
CA SER A 35 14.13 -35.76 42.18
C SER A 35 12.99 -34.71 42.02
N ALA A 36 12.90 -33.77 42.93
CA ALA A 36 11.97 -32.65 42.85
C ALA A 36 12.26 -31.65 41.73
N ALA A 37 13.55 -31.40 41.42
CA ALA A 37 13.93 -30.52 40.32
C ALA A 37 13.67 -31.18 38.95
N VAL A 38 13.88 -32.48 38.83
CA VAL A 38 13.54 -33.25 37.63
C VAL A 38 12.03 -33.27 37.39
N ALA A 39 11.22 -33.49 38.43
CA ALA A 39 9.77 -33.46 38.38
C ALA A 39 9.24 -32.06 37.98
N ALA A 40 9.84 -30.98 38.50
CA ALA A 40 9.48 -29.62 38.14
C ALA A 40 9.84 -29.28 36.67
N ALA A 41 11.00 -29.75 36.20
CA ALA A 41 11.42 -29.57 34.80
C ALA A 41 10.48 -30.30 33.84
N THR A 42 10.13 -31.55 34.11
CA THR A 42 9.16 -32.32 33.30
C THR A 42 7.81 -31.62 33.27
N LYS A 43 7.31 -31.11 34.40
CA LYS A 43 6.07 -30.40 34.47
C LYS A 43 6.12 -29.02 33.79
N ALA A 44 7.26 -28.34 33.75
CA ALA A 44 7.44 -27.11 32.98
C ALA A 44 7.38 -27.38 31.47
N GLU A 45 7.93 -28.51 31.01
CA GLU A 45 7.86 -28.96 29.62
C GLU A 45 6.41 -29.30 29.23
N ASP A 46 5.66 -29.98 30.09
CA ASP A 46 4.23 -30.26 29.85
C ASP A 46 3.43 -28.97 29.64
N PHE A 47 3.69 -27.93 30.42
CA PHE A 47 3.04 -26.62 30.24
C PHE A 47 3.52 -25.90 28.98
N LEU A 48 4.78 -26.05 28.56
CA LEU A 48 5.26 -25.51 27.29
C LEU A 48 4.47 -26.15 26.12
N ILE A 49 4.38 -27.48 26.09
CA ILE A 49 3.64 -28.23 25.07
C ILE A 49 2.16 -27.82 25.05
N GLN A 50 1.54 -27.71 26.22
CA GLN A 50 0.18 -27.26 26.36
C GLN A 50 -0.04 -25.83 25.84
N GLY A 51 0.94 -24.94 26.05
CA GLY A 51 0.96 -23.59 25.51
C GLY A 51 1.05 -23.59 23.98
N GLN A 52 1.89 -24.44 23.41
CA GLN A 52 2.02 -24.60 21.96
C GLN A 52 0.72 -25.11 21.32
N GLU A 53 0.13 -26.16 21.87
CA GLU A 53 -1.16 -26.69 21.38
C GLU A 53 -2.28 -25.65 21.40
N LYS A 54 -2.37 -24.85 22.47
CA LYS A 54 -3.35 -23.77 22.59
C LYS A 54 -3.08 -22.67 21.58
N TYR A 55 -1.82 -22.29 21.39
CA TYR A 55 -1.42 -21.29 20.39
C TYR A 55 -1.81 -21.73 18.96
N GLU A 56 -1.56 -23.00 18.60
CA GLU A 56 -1.93 -23.55 17.30
C GLU A 56 -3.44 -23.59 17.07
N LYS A 57 -4.22 -23.80 18.13
CA LYS A 57 -5.69 -23.73 18.11
C LYS A 57 -6.23 -22.28 18.13
N GLY A 58 -5.37 -21.27 18.21
CA GLY A 58 -5.76 -19.86 18.28
C GLY A 58 -6.21 -19.40 19.69
N ASP A 59 -6.13 -20.26 20.70
CA ASP A 59 -6.38 -19.88 22.11
C ASP A 59 -5.15 -19.19 22.69
N TYR A 60 -4.91 -17.94 22.27
CA TYR A 60 -3.74 -17.19 22.69
C TYR A 60 -3.77 -16.84 24.18
N GLN A 61 -4.94 -16.61 24.79
CA GLN A 61 -5.07 -16.38 26.23
C GLN A 61 -4.73 -17.63 27.03
N GLY A 62 -5.25 -18.77 26.62
CA GLY A 62 -4.89 -20.05 27.21
C GLY A 62 -3.43 -20.42 27.04
N ALA A 63 -2.82 -20.06 25.88
CA ALA A 63 -1.39 -20.24 25.64
C ALA A 63 -0.56 -19.40 26.61
N ILE A 64 -0.89 -18.12 26.81
CA ILE A 64 -0.24 -17.23 27.78
C ILE A 64 -0.29 -17.83 29.18
N ALA A 65 -1.45 -18.35 29.60
CA ALA A 65 -1.60 -18.97 30.92
C ALA A 65 -0.68 -20.19 31.08
N ALA A 66 -0.65 -21.10 30.08
CA ALA A 66 0.20 -22.29 30.11
C ALA A 66 1.69 -21.92 30.10
N TYR A 67 2.15 -21.05 29.21
CA TYR A 67 3.54 -20.58 29.20
C TYR A 67 3.91 -19.87 30.51
N THR A 68 2.99 -19.16 31.15
CA THR A 68 3.24 -18.55 32.46
C THR A 68 3.49 -19.61 33.53
N GLN A 69 2.75 -20.73 33.52
CA GLN A 69 3.01 -21.84 34.42
C GLN A 69 4.38 -22.50 34.14
N ALA A 70 4.75 -22.66 32.87
CA ALA A 70 6.07 -23.15 32.51
C ALA A 70 7.18 -22.24 33.07
N ILE A 71 7.03 -20.92 32.94
CA ILE A 71 7.98 -19.91 33.45
C ILE A 71 8.03 -19.91 34.99
N VAL A 72 6.90 -20.09 35.68
CA VAL A 72 6.88 -20.20 37.14
C VAL A 72 7.67 -21.41 37.63
N LEU A 73 7.57 -22.53 36.94
CA LEU A 73 8.30 -23.75 37.25
C LEU A 73 9.78 -23.71 36.82
N ASN A 74 10.07 -23.05 35.72
CA ASN A 74 11.43 -22.85 35.20
C ASN A 74 11.61 -21.39 34.75
N PRO A 75 12.08 -20.48 35.62
CA PRO A 75 12.31 -19.07 35.26
C PRO A 75 13.38 -18.82 34.18
N ASN A 76 14.16 -19.84 33.83
CA ASN A 76 15.16 -19.77 32.75
C ASN A 76 14.73 -20.53 31.49
N TYR A 77 13.44 -20.57 31.19
CA TYR A 77 12.91 -21.29 30.04
C TYR A 77 12.70 -20.32 28.84
N ALA A 78 13.73 -20.11 28.04
CA ALA A 78 13.73 -19.16 26.93
C ALA A 78 12.58 -19.40 25.94
N GLU A 79 12.29 -20.68 25.62
CA GLU A 79 11.23 -21.08 24.71
C GLU A 79 9.83 -20.71 25.24
N ALA A 80 9.60 -20.82 26.56
CA ALA A 80 8.35 -20.43 27.17
C ALA A 80 8.13 -18.91 27.14
N TYR A 81 9.19 -18.11 27.35
CA TYR A 81 9.13 -16.67 27.16
C TYR A 81 8.87 -16.32 25.69
N ASN A 82 9.58 -16.93 24.73
CA ASN A 82 9.35 -16.69 23.32
C ASN A 82 7.91 -17.07 22.90
N GLY A 83 7.41 -18.23 23.36
CA GLY A 83 6.04 -18.67 23.10
C GLY A 83 5.00 -17.71 23.68
N ARG A 84 5.19 -17.23 24.93
CA ARG A 84 4.29 -16.25 25.57
C ARG A 84 4.35 -14.90 24.84
N GLY A 85 5.54 -14.46 24.44
CA GLY A 85 5.72 -13.26 23.63
C GLY A 85 4.97 -13.34 22.29
N ASN A 86 5.04 -14.48 21.61
CA ASN A 86 4.29 -14.71 20.37
C ASN A 86 2.77 -14.66 20.61
N ALA A 87 2.27 -15.27 21.68
CA ALA A 87 0.85 -15.24 21.99
C ALA A 87 0.36 -13.80 22.33
N ARG A 88 1.16 -13.03 23.07
CA ARG A 88 0.90 -11.60 23.34
C ARG A 88 0.90 -10.77 22.05
N TYR A 89 1.88 -10.98 21.17
CA TYR A 89 1.96 -10.31 19.89
C TYR A 89 0.70 -10.55 19.04
N ARG A 90 0.21 -11.81 19.00
CA ARG A 90 -1.04 -12.17 18.28
C ARG A 90 -2.28 -11.48 18.85
N LEU A 91 -2.28 -11.10 20.11
CA LEU A 91 -3.33 -10.33 20.78
C LEU A 91 -3.13 -8.81 20.70
N GLY A 92 -2.07 -8.33 20.05
CA GLY A 92 -1.73 -6.91 19.92
C GLY A 92 -1.00 -6.31 21.11
N ASP A 93 -0.65 -7.11 22.13
CA ASP A 93 0.19 -6.65 23.26
C ASP A 93 1.67 -6.63 22.83
N HIS A 94 2.03 -5.70 21.97
CA HIS A 94 3.40 -5.57 21.45
C HIS A 94 4.41 -5.25 22.56
N LYS A 95 4.04 -4.47 23.57
CA LYS A 95 4.92 -4.13 24.70
C LYS A 95 5.23 -5.35 25.57
N GLY A 96 4.20 -6.12 25.91
CA GLY A 96 4.36 -7.36 26.66
C GLY A 96 5.15 -8.41 25.88
N ALA A 97 4.93 -8.49 24.56
CA ALA A 97 5.69 -9.36 23.67
C ALA A 97 7.18 -9.01 23.67
N VAL A 98 7.54 -7.73 23.48
CA VAL A 98 8.94 -7.27 23.51
C VAL A 98 9.60 -7.57 24.86
N ALA A 99 8.86 -7.41 25.97
CA ALA A 99 9.39 -7.75 27.30
C ALA A 99 9.71 -9.26 27.41
N ASP A 100 8.82 -10.12 26.95
CA ASP A 100 9.03 -11.56 26.95
C ASP A 100 10.20 -11.98 26.03
N PHE A 101 10.31 -11.41 24.85
CA PHE A 101 11.45 -11.67 23.96
C PHE A 101 12.79 -11.17 24.54
N ASN A 102 12.77 -10.07 25.29
CA ASN A 102 13.97 -9.63 26.03
C ASN A 102 14.42 -10.68 27.04
N GLU A 103 13.50 -11.28 27.80
CA GLU A 103 13.84 -12.34 28.76
C GLU A 103 14.32 -13.61 28.03
N ALA A 104 13.67 -14.00 26.92
CA ALA A 104 14.14 -15.11 26.10
C ALA A 104 15.58 -14.90 25.63
N LEU A 105 15.93 -13.69 25.16
CA LEU A 105 17.26 -13.33 24.70
C LEU A 105 18.27 -13.11 25.82
N ARG A 106 17.84 -12.73 27.02
CA ARG A 106 18.69 -12.69 28.21
C ARG A 106 19.15 -14.11 28.60
N ILE A 107 18.23 -15.08 28.47
CA ILE A 107 18.49 -16.50 28.80
C ILE A 107 19.29 -17.16 27.68
N ASN A 108 18.88 -16.98 26.43
CA ASN A 108 19.56 -17.51 25.24
C ASN A 108 19.92 -16.38 24.26
N PRO A 109 21.10 -15.80 24.33
CA PRO A 109 21.55 -14.71 23.46
C PRO A 109 21.69 -15.11 21.96
N ASN A 110 21.63 -16.40 21.64
CA ASN A 110 21.71 -16.90 20.26
C ASN A 110 20.35 -17.37 19.70
N TYR A 111 19.24 -16.94 20.31
CA TYR A 111 17.91 -17.36 19.92
C TYR A 111 17.40 -16.54 18.73
N VAL A 112 17.64 -17.05 17.51
CA VAL A 112 17.32 -16.38 16.23
C VAL A 112 15.84 -15.99 16.14
N GLU A 113 14.94 -16.91 16.49
CA GLU A 113 13.50 -16.70 16.46
C GLU A 113 13.07 -15.59 17.41
N ALA A 114 13.66 -15.49 18.59
CA ALA A 114 13.34 -14.43 19.55
C ALA A 114 13.79 -13.05 19.05
N TYR A 115 14.96 -12.94 18.40
CA TYR A 115 15.34 -11.71 17.71
C TYR A 115 14.36 -11.35 16.61
N THR A 116 14.01 -12.31 15.75
CA THR A 116 13.09 -12.09 14.63
C THR A 116 11.72 -11.64 15.12
N ASN A 117 11.19 -12.31 16.12
CA ASN A 117 9.88 -12.02 16.71
C ASN A 117 9.88 -10.66 17.43
N ARG A 118 10.97 -10.32 18.15
CA ARG A 118 11.11 -9.00 18.78
C ARG A 118 11.20 -7.90 17.72
N GLY A 119 11.92 -8.15 16.62
CA GLY A 119 12.00 -7.28 15.48
C GLY A 119 10.61 -7.00 14.88
N ASN A 120 9.81 -8.04 14.65
CA ASN A 120 8.44 -7.89 14.18
C ASN A 120 7.59 -7.05 15.14
N ALA A 121 7.63 -7.36 16.44
CA ALA A 121 6.86 -6.63 17.46
C ALA A 121 7.27 -5.16 17.59
N ARG A 122 8.57 -4.87 17.46
CA ARG A 122 9.10 -3.50 17.44
C ARG A 122 8.66 -2.73 16.20
N ASP A 123 8.76 -3.35 15.02
CA ASP A 123 8.35 -2.70 13.76
C ASP A 123 6.86 -2.36 13.74
N ASP A 124 6.00 -3.27 14.21
CA ASP A 124 4.55 -3.04 14.31
C ASP A 124 4.19 -1.99 15.38
N SER A 125 5.03 -1.81 16.41
CA SER A 125 4.87 -0.73 17.40
C SER A 125 5.52 0.59 17.00
N GLY A 126 6.15 0.67 15.80
CA GLY A 126 6.77 1.88 15.25
C GLY A 126 8.27 2.01 15.55
N ASP A 127 8.89 1.10 16.29
CA ASP A 127 10.35 1.07 16.52
C ASP A 127 11.06 0.31 15.39
N SER A 128 10.97 0.86 14.18
CA SER A 128 11.60 0.24 13.00
C SER A 128 13.13 0.18 13.09
N GLN A 129 13.78 1.11 13.79
CA GLN A 129 15.23 1.05 13.98
C GLN A 129 15.65 -0.08 14.92
N GLY A 130 14.94 -0.28 16.02
CA GLY A 130 15.11 -1.42 16.90
C GLY A 130 14.85 -2.75 16.19
N ALA A 131 13.85 -2.80 15.30
CA ALA A 131 13.57 -3.97 14.47
C ALA A 131 14.74 -4.31 13.53
N LEU A 132 15.30 -3.32 12.83
CA LEU A 132 16.48 -3.53 11.98
C LEU A 132 17.70 -4.04 12.77
N ALA A 133 17.90 -3.54 13.98
CA ALA A 133 18.97 -4.03 14.86
C ALA A 133 18.76 -5.51 15.23
N ASP A 134 17.51 -5.90 15.52
CA ASP A 134 17.17 -7.29 15.86
C ASP A 134 17.34 -8.23 14.66
N TYR A 135 16.86 -7.86 13.47
CA TYR A 135 17.07 -8.66 12.26
C TYR A 135 18.56 -8.78 11.91
N ASN A 136 19.35 -7.72 12.10
CA ASN A 136 20.79 -7.78 11.92
C ASN A 136 21.44 -8.75 12.93
N ALA A 137 20.95 -8.80 14.18
CA ALA A 137 21.42 -9.75 15.17
C ALA A 137 21.06 -11.20 14.78
N ALA A 138 19.83 -11.43 14.34
CA ALA A 138 19.37 -12.72 13.83
C ALA A 138 20.22 -13.21 12.66
N LEU A 139 20.51 -12.36 11.68
CA LEU A 139 21.31 -12.69 10.49
C LEU A 139 22.81 -12.89 10.79
N ARG A 140 23.35 -12.33 11.86
CA ARG A 140 24.70 -12.66 12.31
C ARG A 140 24.81 -14.08 12.86
N ILE A 141 23.73 -14.57 13.47
CA ILE A 141 23.66 -15.93 14.03
C ILE A 141 23.29 -16.94 12.92
N SER A 142 22.28 -16.62 12.13
CA SER A 142 21.79 -17.44 11.01
C SER A 142 21.82 -16.65 9.69
N PRO A 143 22.94 -16.66 8.95
CA PRO A 143 23.10 -15.87 7.72
C PRO A 143 22.26 -16.36 6.54
N ASN A 144 21.64 -17.53 6.62
CA ASN A 144 20.84 -18.13 5.57
C ASN A 144 19.37 -18.27 5.97
N ASP A 145 18.79 -17.22 6.56
CA ASP A 145 17.37 -17.19 6.93
C ASP A 145 16.59 -16.26 6.00
N ALA A 146 15.83 -16.86 5.07
CA ALA A 146 15.03 -16.13 4.09
C ALA A 146 13.94 -15.27 4.74
N ILE A 147 13.38 -15.70 5.87
CA ILE A 147 12.30 -14.98 6.57
C ILE A 147 12.86 -13.69 7.20
N VAL A 148 14.03 -13.77 7.80
CA VAL A 148 14.67 -12.61 8.44
C VAL A 148 15.07 -11.57 7.39
N TYR A 149 15.64 -12.00 6.25
CA TYR A 149 15.90 -11.09 5.14
C TYR A 149 14.61 -10.45 4.63
N TYR A 150 13.56 -11.25 4.41
CA TYR A 150 12.28 -10.72 3.97
C TYR A 150 11.71 -9.67 4.94
N ASN A 151 11.69 -9.96 6.24
CA ASN A 151 11.16 -9.03 7.25
C ASN A 151 12.00 -7.75 7.31
N ARG A 152 13.33 -7.86 7.25
CA ARG A 152 14.23 -6.69 7.21
C ARG A 152 13.97 -5.86 5.95
N GLY A 153 13.79 -6.51 4.81
CA GLY A 153 13.41 -5.85 3.55
C GLY A 153 12.10 -5.09 3.65
N VAL A 154 11.07 -5.68 4.27
CA VAL A 154 9.76 -5.02 4.52
C VAL A 154 9.95 -3.77 5.37
N THR A 155 10.69 -3.85 6.46
CA THR A 155 10.98 -2.71 7.33
C THR A 155 11.76 -1.61 6.60
N ARG A 156 12.78 -1.97 5.80
CA ARG A 156 13.55 -1.02 4.97
C ARG A 156 12.67 -0.32 3.94
N SER A 157 11.82 -1.05 3.23
CA SER A 157 10.86 -0.51 2.27
C SER A 157 9.93 0.51 2.93
N ARG A 158 9.41 0.16 4.12
CA ARG A 158 8.56 1.07 4.93
C ARG A 158 9.28 2.37 5.30
N LEU A 159 10.58 2.30 5.58
CA LEU A 159 11.42 3.45 5.87
C LEU A 159 11.86 4.23 4.61
N GLY A 160 11.52 3.75 3.40
CA GLY A 160 11.90 4.35 2.13
C GLY A 160 13.30 3.95 1.63
N ASP A 161 13.99 3.02 2.31
CA ASP A 161 15.23 2.41 1.81
C ASP A 161 14.91 1.30 0.81
N ASN A 162 14.33 1.68 -0.34
CA ASN A 162 13.92 0.75 -1.38
C ASN A 162 15.12 -0.03 -1.96
N LYS A 163 16.32 0.58 -2.01
CA LYS A 163 17.52 -0.11 -2.49
C LYS A 163 17.96 -1.20 -1.53
N GLY A 164 18.00 -0.91 -0.24
CA GLY A 164 18.30 -1.90 0.78
C GLY A 164 17.25 -3.01 0.86
N ALA A 165 15.96 -2.67 0.66
CA ALA A 165 14.89 -3.65 0.60
C ALA A 165 15.04 -4.61 -0.58
N VAL A 166 15.33 -4.11 -1.79
CA VAL A 166 15.61 -4.94 -2.98
C VAL A 166 16.76 -5.89 -2.74
N ALA A 167 17.84 -5.43 -2.07
CA ALA A 167 18.97 -6.29 -1.72
C ALA A 167 18.54 -7.42 -0.77
N ASP A 168 17.79 -7.09 0.28
CA ASP A 168 17.30 -8.07 1.25
C ASP A 168 16.34 -9.11 0.63
N TYR A 169 15.38 -8.65 -0.20
CA TYR A 169 14.51 -9.60 -0.92
C TYR A 169 15.30 -10.48 -1.90
N THR A 170 16.37 -9.95 -2.50
CA THR A 170 17.22 -10.73 -3.38
C THR A 170 17.92 -11.86 -2.62
N GLU A 171 18.42 -11.60 -1.41
CA GLU A 171 18.97 -12.65 -0.56
C GLU A 171 17.90 -13.63 -0.08
N ALA A 172 16.71 -13.15 0.32
CA ALA A 172 15.59 -14.02 0.66
C ALA A 172 15.23 -14.97 -0.49
N LEU A 173 15.22 -14.47 -1.73
CA LEU A 173 14.92 -15.26 -2.94
C LEU A 173 16.07 -16.18 -3.38
N ARG A 174 17.32 -15.82 -3.10
CA ARG A 174 18.45 -16.72 -3.29
C ARG A 174 18.34 -17.95 -2.38
N ILE A 175 17.88 -17.76 -1.14
CA ILE A 175 17.72 -18.82 -0.15
C ILE A 175 16.42 -19.62 -0.41
N ASN A 176 15.30 -18.92 -0.68
CA ASN A 176 14.02 -19.53 -0.99
C ASN A 176 13.48 -19.00 -2.34
N PRO A 177 13.78 -19.66 -3.47
CA PRO A 177 13.30 -19.25 -4.79
C PRO A 177 11.78 -19.34 -5.00
N ASN A 178 11.04 -19.94 -4.06
CA ASN A 178 9.59 -20.07 -4.14
C ASN A 178 8.85 -19.08 -3.20
N TYR A 179 9.49 -17.97 -2.83
CA TYR A 179 8.89 -16.99 -1.92
C TYR A 179 8.12 -15.91 -2.69
N ALA A 180 6.86 -16.21 -3.06
CA ALA A 180 6.00 -15.33 -3.88
C ALA A 180 5.89 -13.90 -3.33
N SER A 181 5.72 -13.74 -2.00
CA SER A 181 5.61 -12.42 -1.37
C SER A 181 6.90 -11.59 -1.49
N ALA A 182 8.07 -12.23 -1.45
CA ALA A 182 9.35 -11.56 -1.64
C ALA A 182 9.52 -11.04 -3.08
N TYR A 183 9.10 -11.82 -4.08
CA TYR A 183 9.04 -11.35 -5.47
C TYR A 183 8.09 -10.16 -5.61
N ASN A 184 6.85 -10.26 -5.08
CA ASN A 184 5.91 -9.15 -5.17
C ASN A 184 6.46 -7.87 -4.53
N ASN A 185 7.06 -7.96 -3.34
CA ASN A 185 7.56 -6.79 -2.63
C ASN A 185 8.82 -6.22 -3.29
N ARG A 186 9.73 -7.08 -3.80
CA ARG A 186 10.88 -6.63 -4.60
C ARG A 186 10.43 -5.92 -5.86
N GLY A 187 9.41 -6.45 -6.54
CA GLY A 187 8.79 -5.81 -7.70
C GLY A 187 8.23 -4.42 -7.38
N LEU A 188 7.58 -4.25 -6.24
CA LEU A 188 7.10 -2.94 -5.79
C LEU A 188 8.24 -1.94 -5.58
N ASP A 189 9.29 -2.34 -4.86
CA ASP A 189 10.43 -1.45 -4.62
C ASP A 189 11.21 -1.13 -5.91
N ARG A 190 11.32 -2.09 -6.84
CA ARG A 190 11.86 -1.84 -8.19
C ARG A 190 11.02 -0.84 -8.96
N TYR A 191 9.69 -0.94 -8.89
CA TYR A 191 8.78 0.04 -9.49
C TYR A 191 9.00 1.45 -8.94
N GLU A 192 9.13 1.60 -7.61
CA GLU A 192 9.41 2.87 -6.95
C GLU A 192 10.80 3.43 -7.36
N LEU A 193 11.77 2.57 -7.60
CA LEU A 193 13.10 2.93 -8.10
C LEU A 193 13.13 3.22 -9.62
N GLY A 194 12.00 2.99 -10.34
CA GLY A 194 11.89 3.21 -11.78
C GLY A 194 12.30 2.01 -12.64
N ASP A 195 12.75 0.89 -12.05
CA ASP A 195 13.00 -0.37 -12.77
C ASP A 195 11.67 -1.10 -13.06
N ASN A 196 10.92 -0.54 -14.01
CA ASN A 196 9.60 -1.09 -14.35
C ASN A 196 9.69 -2.48 -15.03
N GLN A 197 10.76 -2.75 -15.77
CA GLN A 197 10.94 -4.06 -16.42
C GLN A 197 11.28 -5.14 -15.39
N GLY A 198 12.20 -4.87 -14.48
CA GLY A 198 12.50 -5.75 -13.35
C GLY A 198 11.29 -5.99 -12.44
N ALA A 199 10.47 -4.97 -12.23
CA ALA A 199 9.22 -5.09 -11.48
C ALA A 199 8.23 -6.07 -12.14
N VAL A 200 7.99 -5.95 -13.46
CA VAL A 200 7.13 -6.89 -14.19
C VAL A 200 7.67 -8.32 -14.12
N ALA A 201 8.99 -8.51 -14.26
CA ALA A 201 9.60 -9.82 -14.13
C ALA A 201 9.37 -10.43 -12.75
N ASP A 202 9.53 -9.65 -11.69
CA ASP A 202 9.27 -10.11 -10.30
C ASP A 202 7.79 -10.44 -10.08
N PHE A 203 6.85 -9.62 -10.56
CA PHE A 203 5.43 -9.94 -10.47
C PHE A 203 5.06 -11.21 -11.27
N ASN A 204 5.70 -11.46 -12.41
CA ASN A 204 5.52 -12.71 -13.16
C ASN A 204 5.92 -13.92 -12.33
N GLU A 205 7.07 -13.87 -11.65
CA GLU A 205 7.52 -14.95 -10.78
C GLU A 205 6.60 -15.12 -9.55
N ALA A 206 6.17 -14.02 -8.93
CA ALA A 206 5.18 -14.07 -7.85
C ALA A 206 3.89 -14.80 -8.29
N LEU A 207 3.40 -14.52 -9.50
CA LEU A 207 2.19 -15.13 -10.07
C LEU A 207 2.41 -16.55 -10.58
N ARG A 208 3.63 -16.90 -11.02
CA ARG A 208 4.00 -18.28 -11.35
C ARG A 208 3.92 -19.17 -10.11
N ILE A 209 4.39 -18.66 -8.96
CA ILE A 209 4.40 -19.38 -7.68
C ILE A 209 3.01 -19.40 -7.05
N ASN A 210 2.33 -18.24 -7.03
CA ASN A 210 0.98 -18.11 -6.50
C ASN A 210 0.04 -17.44 -7.52
N PRO A 211 -0.63 -18.21 -8.38
CA PRO A 211 -1.56 -17.68 -9.40
C PRO A 211 -2.78 -16.95 -8.83
N ASN A 212 -3.05 -17.07 -7.55
CA ASN A 212 -4.16 -16.39 -6.89
C ASN A 212 -3.69 -15.21 -6.02
N HIS A 213 -2.57 -14.58 -6.35
CA HIS A 213 -2.05 -13.44 -5.61
C HIS A 213 -2.64 -12.10 -6.16
N PRO A 214 -3.71 -11.55 -5.56
CA PRO A 214 -4.42 -10.39 -6.14
C PRO A 214 -3.58 -9.14 -6.18
N GLY A 215 -2.68 -8.96 -5.21
CA GLY A 215 -1.76 -7.82 -5.16
C GLY A 215 -0.74 -7.83 -6.31
N ALA A 216 -0.23 -9.00 -6.70
CA ALA A 216 0.73 -9.08 -7.79
C ALA A 216 0.09 -8.77 -9.16
N TYR A 217 -1.16 -9.19 -9.40
CA TYR A 217 -1.90 -8.76 -10.59
C TYR A 217 -2.12 -7.25 -10.61
N LEU A 218 -2.58 -6.66 -9.49
CA LEU A 218 -2.78 -5.21 -9.40
C LEU A 218 -1.48 -4.45 -9.72
N ASN A 219 -0.38 -4.84 -9.08
CA ASN A 219 0.91 -4.17 -9.21
C ASN A 219 1.50 -4.33 -10.61
N ARG A 220 1.39 -5.54 -11.21
CA ARG A 220 1.81 -5.78 -12.59
C ARG A 220 0.98 -4.98 -13.57
N GLY A 221 -0.33 -4.91 -13.37
CA GLY A 221 -1.24 -4.11 -14.19
C GLY A 221 -0.88 -2.62 -14.17
N ILE A 222 -0.62 -2.04 -13.00
CA ILE A 222 -0.16 -0.65 -12.86
C ILE A 222 1.17 -0.45 -13.59
N THR A 223 2.11 -1.36 -13.40
CA THR A 223 3.44 -1.28 -14.03
C THR A 223 3.38 -1.41 -15.55
N ARG A 224 2.56 -2.35 -16.08
CA ARG A 224 2.31 -2.51 -17.51
C ARG A 224 1.67 -1.27 -18.12
N TYR A 225 0.71 -0.66 -17.44
CA TYR A 225 0.12 0.59 -17.90
C TYR A 225 1.17 1.71 -18.01
N ARG A 226 2.06 1.82 -17.02
CA ARG A 226 3.18 2.79 -17.05
C ARG A 226 4.15 2.54 -18.21
N LEU A 227 4.34 1.28 -18.61
CA LEU A 227 5.14 0.87 -19.78
C LEU A 227 4.37 0.99 -21.10
N GLY A 228 3.09 1.40 -21.10
CA GLY A 228 2.25 1.56 -22.30
C GLY A 228 1.49 0.31 -22.72
N ASP A 229 1.67 -0.84 -22.05
CA ASP A 229 0.91 -2.07 -22.29
C ASP A 229 -0.48 -1.98 -21.64
N LYS A 230 -1.37 -1.22 -22.29
CA LYS A 230 -2.77 -1.06 -21.83
C LYS A 230 -3.55 -2.37 -21.85
N LYS A 231 -3.32 -3.24 -22.86
CA LYS A 231 -4.03 -4.53 -22.98
C LYS A 231 -3.66 -5.48 -21.85
N GLY A 232 -2.37 -5.65 -21.60
CA GLY A 232 -1.87 -6.47 -20.49
C GLY A 232 -2.32 -5.94 -19.14
N ALA A 233 -2.35 -4.62 -18.96
CA ALA A 233 -2.84 -4.00 -17.72
C ALA A 233 -4.33 -4.31 -17.46
N VAL A 234 -5.20 -4.19 -18.47
CA VAL A 234 -6.63 -4.55 -18.34
C VAL A 234 -6.81 -6.02 -18.01
N ALA A 235 -6.04 -6.92 -18.65
CA ALA A 235 -6.08 -8.35 -18.32
C ALA A 235 -5.70 -8.61 -16.87
N ASP A 236 -4.64 -7.96 -16.37
CA ASP A 236 -4.22 -8.08 -14.97
C ASP A 236 -5.26 -7.53 -14.00
N PHE A 237 -5.88 -6.39 -14.28
CA PHE A 237 -6.95 -5.87 -13.42
C PHE A 237 -8.21 -6.76 -13.45
N ASN A 238 -8.52 -7.43 -14.58
CA ASN A 238 -9.60 -8.40 -14.64
C ASN A 238 -9.34 -9.57 -13.67
N GLU A 239 -8.11 -10.11 -13.65
CA GLU A 239 -7.73 -11.16 -12.70
C GLU A 239 -7.73 -10.64 -11.25
N ALA A 240 -7.23 -9.44 -11.01
CA ALA A 240 -7.23 -8.85 -9.67
C ALA A 240 -8.66 -8.73 -9.09
N VAL A 241 -9.65 -8.28 -9.88
CA VAL A 241 -11.05 -8.17 -9.42
C VAL A 241 -11.76 -9.54 -9.39
N ARG A 242 -11.37 -10.50 -10.22
CA ARG A 242 -11.88 -11.88 -10.17
C ARG A 242 -11.50 -12.56 -8.86
N ILE A 243 -10.24 -12.40 -8.43
CA ILE A 243 -9.71 -13.01 -7.21
C ILE A 243 -10.19 -12.25 -5.97
N ASN A 244 -10.17 -10.92 -6.01
CA ASN A 244 -10.68 -10.07 -4.94
C ASN A 244 -11.70 -9.05 -5.47
N PRO A 245 -13.00 -9.37 -5.46
CA PRO A 245 -14.08 -8.48 -5.91
C PRO A 245 -14.22 -7.19 -5.07
N ASN A 246 -13.52 -7.08 -3.95
CA ASN A 246 -13.50 -5.87 -3.12
C ASN A 246 -12.23 -5.04 -3.32
N ASN A 247 -11.52 -5.22 -4.43
CA ASN A 247 -10.34 -4.42 -4.75
C ASN A 247 -10.71 -3.13 -5.50
N ALA A 248 -11.04 -2.06 -4.76
CA ALA A 248 -11.41 -0.77 -5.32
C ALA A 248 -10.34 -0.19 -6.27
N LEU A 249 -9.04 -0.38 -5.97
CA LEU A 249 -7.94 0.11 -6.80
C LEU A 249 -7.92 -0.55 -8.18
N ALA A 250 -8.17 -1.85 -8.26
CA ALA A 250 -8.19 -2.57 -9.54
C ALA A 250 -9.33 -2.08 -10.44
N TYR A 251 -10.51 -1.86 -9.89
CA TYR A 251 -11.63 -1.24 -10.63
C TYR A 251 -11.27 0.17 -11.09
N TYR A 252 -10.75 1.00 -10.20
CA TYR A 252 -10.38 2.37 -10.53
C TYR A 252 -9.35 2.44 -11.67
N HIS A 253 -8.28 1.66 -11.60
CA HIS A 253 -7.26 1.66 -12.66
C HIS A 253 -7.78 1.08 -13.97
N ARG A 254 -8.62 0.05 -13.94
CA ARG A 254 -9.28 -0.48 -15.14
C ARG A 254 -10.22 0.55 -15.74
N GLY A 255 -11.00 1.24 -14.91
CA GLY A 255 -11.86 2.35 -15.30
C GLY A 255 -11.08 3.48 -15.97
N ASN A 256 -9.92 3.86 -15.44
CA ASN A 256 -9.05 4.86 -16.04
C ASN A 256 -8.58 4.46 -17.45
N ILE A 257 -8.18 3.19 -17.65
CA ILE A 257 -7.77 2.73 -18.98
C ILE A 257 -8.96 2.74 -19.94
N ARG A 258 -10.13 2.26 -19.52
CA ARG A 258 -11.36 2.29 -20.33
C ARG A 258 -11.73 3.71 -20.71
N TYR A 259 -11.69 4.64 -19.77
CA TYR A 259 -11.98 6.05 -20.02
C TYR A 259 -11.05 6.66 -21.06
N VAL A 260 -9.73 6.52 -20.92
CA VAL A 260 -8.77 7.07 -21.89
C VAL A 260 -8.77 6.31 -23.23
N SER A 261 -9.42 5.16 -23.31
CA SER A 261 -9.64 4.38 -24.53
C SER A 261 -11.02 4.64 -25.18
N GLY A 262 -11.84 5.55 -24.60
CA GLY A 262 -13.15 5.93 -25.10
C GLY A 262 -14.30 5.00 -24.68
N ASP A 263 -14.03 3.94 -23.89
CA ASP A 263 -15.09 3.11 -23.30
C ASP A 263 -15.64 3.77 -22.03
N ASN A 264 -16.36 4.88 -22.22
CA ASN A 264 -16.93 5.65 -21.12
C ASN A 264 -17.99 4.85 -20.33
N LYS A 265 -18.75 3.96 -20.99
CA LYS A 265 -19.74 3.10 -20.30
C LYS A 265 -19.07 2.11 -19.38
N GLY A 266 -18.06 1.41 -19.87
CA GLY A 266 -17.26 0.49 -19.05
C GLY A 266 -16.50 1.20 -17.93
N ALA A 267 -16.02 2.42 -18.17
CA ALA A 267 -15.38 3.26 -17.16
C ALA A 267 -16.35 3.60 -16.01
N VAL A 268 -17.58 4.06 -16.33
CA VAL A 268 -18.61 4.33 -15.31
C VAL A 268 -18.95 3.10 -14.49
N ALA A 269 -19.06 1.92 -15.14
CA ALA A 269 -19.31 0.67 -14.42
C ALA A 269 -18.20 0.35 -13.42
N ASP A 270 -16.93 0.49 -13.82
CA ASP A 270 -15.79 0.26 -12.96
C ASP A 270 -15.69 1.28 -11.81
N TYR A 271 -15.90 2.56 -12.09
CA TYR A 271 -15.90 3.58 -11.04
C TYR A 271 -17.10 3.41 -10.08
N ASN A 272 -18.25 2.89 -10.52
CA ASN A 272 -19.35 2.54 -9.63
C ASN A 272 -18.89 1.52 -8.57
N GLU A 273 -18.20 0.46 -8.98
CA GLU A 273 -17.65 -0.52 -8.05
C GLU A 273 -16.57 0.11 -7.15
N ALA A 274 -15.68 0.92 -7.68
CA ALA A 274 -14.65 1.59 -6.90
C ALA A 274 -15.25 2.46 -5.77
N VAL A 275 -16.29 3.28 -6.07
CA VAL A 275 -16.93 4.13 -5.05
C VAL A 275 -17.91 3.35 -4.15
N ARG A 276 -18.46 2.22 -4.59
CA ARG A 276 -19.23 1.32 -3.74
C ARG A 276 -18.35 0.71 -2.65
N ILE A 277 -17.13 0.30 -3.01
CA ILE A 277 -16.16 -0.32 -2.09
C ILE A 277 -15.52 0.74 -1.19
N ASN A 278 -15.14 1.89 -1.77
CA ASN A 278 -14.58 3.03 -1.04
C ASN A 278 -15.41 4.31 -1.25
N PRO A 279 -16.45 4.56 -0.43
CA PRO A 279 -17.34 5.72 -0.56
C PRO A 279 -16.69 7.08 -0.26
N ASN A 280 -15.46 7.11 0.24
CA ASN A 280 -14.73 8.32 0.58
C ASN A 280 -13.57 8.61 -0.38
N TRP A 281 -13.74 8.31 -1.67
CA TRP A 281 -12.69 8.46 -2.68
C TRP A 281 -13.03 9.56 -3.70
N ALA A 282 -12.57 10.79 -3.43
CA ALA A 282 -12.88 11.98 -4.22
C ALA A 282 -12.46 11.85 -5.70
N GLU A 283 -11.28 11.27 -5.96
CA GLU A 283 -10.78 11.07 -7.32
C GLU A 283 -11.68 10.13 -8.13
N ALA A 284 -12.13 9.02 -7.53
CA ALA A 284 -13.00 8.07 -8.22
C ALA A 284 -14.34 8.68 -8.60
N TYR A 285 -14.94 9.50 -7.73
CA TYR A 285 -16.13 10.29 -8.07
C TYR A 285 -15.85 11.26 -9.20
N THR A 286 -14.72 11.98 -9.15
CA THR A 286 -14.38 12.96 -10.19
C THR A 286 -14.21 12.30 -11.55
N TYR A 287 -13.52 11.17 -11.63
CA TYR A 287 -13.36 10.46 -12.91
C TYR A 287 -14.66 9.82 -13.40
N ARG A 288 -15.53 9.34 -12.48
CA ARG A 288 -16.87 8.90 -12.86
C ARG A 288 -17.69 10.04 -13.42
N GLY A 289 -17.63 11.22 -12.80
CA GLY A 289 -18.25 12.44 -13.28
C GLY A 289 -17.78 12.81 -14.70
N ASN A 290 -16.47 12.74 -14.95
CA ASN A 290 -15.92 12.98 -16.29
C ASN A 290 -16.50 12.02 -17.33
N ALA A 291 -16.53 10.71 -17.01
CA ALA A 291 -17.06 9.70 -17.92
C ALA A 291 -18.57 9.85 -18.15
N ARG A 292 -19.33 10.28 -17.13
CA ARG A 292 -20.76 10.61 -17.26
C ARG A 292 -21.00 11.84 -18.13
N ASP A 293 -20.21 12.92 -17.91
CA ASP A 293 -20.32 14.14 -18.74
C ASP A 293 -20.05 13.84 -20.21
N ASP A 294 -19.05 13.01 -20.51
CA ASP A 294 -18.72 12.58 -21.87
C ASP A 294 -19.80 11.65 -22.49
N LEU A 295 -20.60 10.97 -21.67
CA LEU A 295 -21.80 10.23 -22.08
C LEU A 295 -23.06 11.11 -22.20
N GLY A 296 -22.97 12.40 -21.82
CA GLY A 296 -24.10 13.33 -21.82
C GLY A 296 -24.93 13.34 -20.52
N ASP A 297 -24.61 12.48 -19.55
CA ASP A 297 -25.24 12.49 -18.21
C ASP A 297 -24.63 13.62 -17.36
N ARG A 298 -24.94 14.87 -17.72
CA ARG A 298 -24.38 16.04 -17.05
C ARG A 298 -24.89 16.21 -15.63
N GLN A 299 -26.14 15.81 -15.35
CA GLN A 299 -26.68 15.88 -13.99
C GLN A 299 -25.99 14.85 -13.05
N GLY A 300 -25.79 13.63 -13.52
CA GLY A 300 -25.02 12.64 -12.78
C GLY A 300 -23.56 13.05 -12.58
N ALA A 301 -22.97 13.74 -13.56
CA ALA A 301 -21.62 14.29 -13.44
C ALA A 301 -21.52 15.36 -12.35
N LEU A 302 -22.47 16.32 -12.32
CA LEU A 302 -22.54 17.36 -11.27
C LEU A 302 -22.65 16.74 -9.88
N ALA A 303 -23.53 15.74 -9.71
CA ALA A 303 -23.70 15.05 -8.43
C ALA A 303 -22.40 14.36 -7.99
N ASP A 304 -21.63 13.77 -8.92
CA ASP A 304 -20.36 13.15 -8.63
C ASP A 304 -19.28 14.17 -8.22
N TYR A 305 -19.19 15.31 -8.91
CA TYR A 305 -18.25 16.37 -8.52
C TYR A 305 -18.64 16.98 -7.16
N ASP A 306 -19.93 17.16 -6.89
CA ASP A 306 -20.41 17.63 -5.59
C ASP A 306 -20.00 16.67 -4.47
N ARG A 307 -20.14 15.37 -4.71
CA ARG A 307 -19.69 14.35 -3.75
C ARG A 307 -18.17 14.37 -3.56
N ALA A 308 -17.41 14.50 -4.64
CA ALA A 308 -15.96 14.63 -4.57
C ALA A 308 -15.52 15.83 -3.72
N LEU A 309 -16.19 16.97 -3.88
CA LEU A 309 -15.92 18.20 -3.14
C LEU A 309 -16.41 18.18 -1.69
N GLN A 310 -17.44 17.40 -1.37
CA GLN A 310 -17.80 17.09 0.03
C GLN A 310 -16.73 16.29 0.73
N ILE A 311 -16.11 15.32 0.03
CA ILE A 311 -15.04 14.48 0.56
C ILE A 311 -13.73 15.29 0.68
N ASN A 312 -13.36 16.01 -0.37
CA ASN A 312 -12.16 16.84 -0.43
C ASN A 312 -12.50 18.26 -0.94
N PRO A 313 -12.78 19.22 -0.06
CA PRO A 313 -13.08 20.61 -0.43
C PRO A 313 -11.92 21.35 -1.13
N ASN A 314 -10.69 20.82 -1.08
CA ASN A 314 -9.51 21.38 -1.72
C ASN A 314 -9.12 20.66 -3.02
N PHE A 315 -10.08 20.06 -3.72
CA PHE A 315 -9.80 19.33 -4.95
C PHE A 315 -10.02 20.19 -6.19
N ALA A 316 -9.00 20.93 -6.61
CA ALA A 316 -9.05 21.89 -7.72
C ALA A 316 -9.59 21.27 -9.04
N ALA A 317 -9.22 20.01 -9.34
CA ALA A 317 -9.68 19.32 -10.54
C ALA A 317 -11.20 19.08 -10.55
N ALA A 318 -11.81 18.79 -9.40
CA ALA A 318 -13.26 18.61 -9.31
C ALA A 318 -14.01 19.92 -9.53
N TYR A 319 -13.52 21.04 -8.96
CA TYR A 319 -14.06 22.36 -9.27
C TYR A 319 -13.94 22.69 -10.75
N LEU A 320 -12.76 22.51 -11.35
CA LEU A 320 -12.56 22.76 -12.79
C LEU A 320 -13.56 21.99 -13.64
N ASN A 321 -13.69 20.67 -13.41
CA ASN A 321 -14.55 19.81 -14.22
C ASN A 321 -16.03 20.13 -13.99
N ARG A 322 -16.46 20.42 -12.74
CA ARG A 322 -17.82 20.88 -12.44
C ARG A 322 -18.13 22.19 -13.17
N GLY A 323 -17.19 23.14 -13.14
CA GLY A 323 -17.31 24.40 -13.88
C GLY A 323 -17.44 24.18 -15.39
N VAL A 324 -16.71 23.25 -15.97
CA VAL A 324 -16.85 22.90 -17.40
C VAL A 324 -18.24 22.35 -17.70
N THR A 325 -18.74 21.42 -16.88
CA THR A 325 -20.08 20.84 -17.06
C THR A 325 -21.19 21.90 -16.86
N ARG A 326 -21.08 22.82 -15.87
CA ARG A 326 -22.00 23.94 -15.65
C ARG A 326 -22.00 24.89 -16.83
N SER A 327 -20.85 25.23 -17.37
CA SER A 327 -20.72 26.06 -18.57
C SER A 327 -21.42 25.43 -19.78
N ARG A 328 -21.26 24.11 -19.98
CA ARG A 328 -21.98 23.36 -21.05
C ARG A 328 -23.50 23.33 -20.86
N LEU A 329 -23.97 23.47 -19.63
CA LEU A 329 -25.42 23.59 -19.31
C LEU A 329 -25.93 25.03 -19.37
N GLY A 330 -25.06 26.02 -19.65
CA GLY A 330 -25.40 27.43 -19.70
C GLY A 330 -25.40 28.15 -18.34
N ASP A 331 -25.06 27.44 -17.25
CA ASP A 331 -24.93 28.06 -15.92
C ASP A 331 -23.55 28.75 -15.80
N THR A 332 -23.46 29.88 -16.48
CA THR A 332 -22.25 30.70 -16.60
C THR A 332 -21.77 31.21 -15.23
N GLN A 333 -22.72 31.65 -14.37
CA GLN A 333 -22.36 32.23 -13.07
C GLN A 333 -21.73 31.19 -12.15
N SER A 334 -22.32 30.01 -12.00
CA SER A 334 -21.77 28.94 -11.18
C SER A 334 -20.46 28.37 -11.76
N ALA A 335 -20.32 28.35 -13.10
CA ALA A 335 -19.09 27.97 -13.76
C ALA A 335 -17.92 28.91 -13.41
N LEU A 336 -18.15 30.24 -13.45
CA LEU A 336 -17.16 31.23 -13.05
C LEU A 336 -16.74 31.11 -11.57
N ALA A 337 -17.72 30.84 -10.70
CA ALA A 337 -17.44 30.59 -9.29
C ALA A 337 -16.55 29.34 -9.09
N ASP A 338 -16.85 28.25 -9.80
CA ASP A 338 -16.07 27.01 -9.74
C ASP A 338 -14.65 27.19 -10.26
N TYR A 339 -14.47 27.85 -11.41
CA TYR A 339 -13.10 28.12 -11.92
C TYR A 339 -12.32 29.00 -10.96
N THR A 340 -12.97 29.97 -10.32
CA THR A 340 -12.33 30.84 -9.33
C THR A 340 -11.93 30.05 -8.09
N ALA A 341 -12.75 29.11 -7.63
CA ALA A 341 -12.42 28.20 -6.53
C ALA A 341 -11.23 27.29 -6.90
N ALA A 342 -11.24 26.72 -8.12
CA ALA A 342 -10.12 25.92 -8.61
C ALA A 342 -8.80 26.70 -8.60
N LEU A 343 -8.81 27.94 -9.08
CA LEU A 343 -7.64 28.83 -9.16
C LEU A 343 -7.16 29.35 -7.79
N ARG A 344 -8.06 29.43 -6.81
CA ARG A 344 -7.68 29.73 -5.41
C ARG A 344 -6.90 28.58 -4.80
N ILE A 345 -7.24 27.34 -5.14
CA ILE A 345 -6.59 26.12 -4.65
C ILE A 345 -5.26 25.88 -5.40
N ASP A 346 -5.30 25.99 -6.73
CA ASP A 346 -4.12 25.86 -7.59
C ASP A 346 -4.00 27.05 -8.54
N PRO A 347 -3.21 28.08 -8.19
CA PRO A 347 -2.97 29.24 -9.04
C PRO A 347 -2.19 28.97 -10.34
N ASN A 348 -1.65 27.76 -10.50
CA ASN A 348 -0.89 27.38 -11.70
C ASN A 348 -1.71 26.51 -12.68
N LEU A 349 -3.01 26.40 -12.45
CA LEU A 349 -3.91 25.62 -13.29
C LEU A 349 -4.27 26.37 -14.57
N ALA A 350 -3.37 26.35 -15.57
CA ALA A 350 -3.51 27.08 -16.83
C ALA A 350 -4.85 26.82 -17.53
N GLY A 351 -5.33 25.56 -17.53
CA GLY A 351 -6.61 25.19 -18.10
C GLY A 351 -7.82 25.88 -17.45
N ALA A 352 -7.76 26.18 -16.15
CA ALA A 352 -8.84 26.89 -15.46
C ALA A 352 -8.90 28.37 -15.86
N TYR A 353 -7.77 29.04 -16.01
CA TYR A 353 -7.73 30.40 -16.58
C TYR A 353 -8.30 30.42 -17.99
N LEU A 354 -7.87 29.48 -18.85
CA LEU A 354 -8.39 29.42 -20.23
C LEU A 354 -9.91 29.25 -20.25
N ARG A 355 -10.45 28.34 -19.45
CA ARG A 355 -11.89 28.09 -19.36
C ARG A 355 -12.63 29.29 -18.77
N ARG A 356 -12.12 29.92 -17.69
CA ARG A 356 -12.73 31.10 -17.09
C ARG A 356 -12.72 32.28 -18.05
N GLY A 357 -11.61 32.53 -18.75
CA GLY A 357 -11.50 33.57 -19.76
C GLY A 357 -12.50 33.38 -20.90
N PHE A 358 -12.66 32.14 -21.38
CA PHE A 358 -13.67 31.83 -22.42
C PHE A 358 -15.09 32.13 -21.91
N THR A 359 -15.44 31.72 -20.71
CA THR A 359 -16.76 31.94 -20.11
C THR A 359 -17.01 33.42 -19.84
N ARG A 360 -16.00 34.20 -19.40
CA ARG A 360 -16.09 35.67 -19.25
C ARG A 360 -16.32 36.39 -20.59
N ALA A 361 -15.60 35.97 -21.63
CA ALA A 361 -15.77 36.56 -22.97
C ALA A 361 -17.17 36.33 -23.51
N GLN A 362 -17.74 35.15 -23.31
CA GLN A 362 -19.15 34.86 -23.68
C GLN A 362 -20.13 35.69 -22.85
N GLY A 363 -19.83 35.99 -21.61
CA GLY A 363 -20.64 36.86 -20.73
C GLY A 363 -20.42 38.36 -20.91
N GLY A 364 -19.55 38.76 -21.86
CA GLY A 364 -19.27 40.17 -22.17
C GLY A 364 -18.18 40.84 -21.32
N ASP A 365 -17.58 40.13 -20.33
CA ASP A 365 -16.45 40.63 -19.55
C ASP A 365 -15.13 40.47 -20.37
N LYS A 366 -14.97 41.33 -21.38
CA LYS A 366 -13.76 41.33 -22.21
C LYS A 366 -12.49 41.63 -21.44
N PRO A 367 -12.41 42.62 -20.52
CA PRO A 367 -11.18 42.88 -19.78
C PRO A 367 -10.74 41.70 -18.90
N GLY A 368 -11.67 41.09 -18.18
CA GLY A 368 -11.38 39.90 -17.35
C GLY A 368 -11.00 38.68 -18.19
N ALA A 369 -11.62 38.51 -19.37
CA ALA A 369 -11.24 37.44 -20.29
C ALA A 369 -9.82 37.62 -20.83
N MET A 370 -9.41 38.83 -21.20
CA MET A 370 -8.07 39.14 -21.67
C MET A 370 -7.01 38.83 -20.61
N GLN A 371 -7.27 39.22 -19.36
CA GLN A 371 -6.36 38.91 -18.23
C GLN A 371 -6.20 37.39 -18.04
N ASP A 372 -7.32 36.64 -18.08
CA ASP A 372 -7.31 35.19 -17.92
C ASP A 372 -6.58 34.49 -19.10
N PHE A 373 -6.79 34.92 -20.34
CA PHE A 373 -6.09 34.35 -21.50
C PHE A 373 -4.59 34.65 -21.47
N GLN A 374 -4.18 35.86 -21.04
CA GLN A 374 -2.76 36.19 -20.89
C GLN A 374 -2.13 35.30 -19.81
N LYS A 375 -2.78 35.15 -18.66
CA LYS A 375 -2.27 34.29 -17.58
C LYS A 375 -2.21 32.81 -18.00
N ALA A 376 -3.20 32.33 -18.74
CA ALA A 376 -3.19 30.99 -19.31
C ALA A 376 -2.02 30.78 -20.28
N ALA A 377 -1.78 31.77 -21.18
CA ALA A 377 -0.66 31.71 -22.12
C ALA A 377 0.69 31.64 -21.39
N ASP A 378 0.91 32.53 -20.41
CA ASP A 378 2.15 32.54 -19.64
C ASP A 378 2.42 31.18 -18.96
N LEU A 379 1.38 30.60 -18.36
CA LEU A 379 1.48 29.29 -17.67
C LEU A 379 1.70 28.13 -18.66
N PHE A 380 0.98 28.09 -19.81
CA PHE A 380 1.21 27.08 -20.83
C PHE A 380 2.61 27.17 -21.45
N GLN A 381 3.14 28.39 -21.62
CA GLN A 381 4.51 28.60 -22.08
C GLN A 381 5.52 28.03 -21.06
N GLN A 382 5.36 28.32 -19.77
CA GLN A 382 6.19 27.75 -18.71
C GLN A 382 6.12 26.23 -18.63
N GLN A 383 4.94 25.65 -18.93
CA GLN A 383 4.71 24.20 -18.94
C GLN A 383 5.16 23.52 -20.25
N GLY A 384 5.59 24.29 -21.26
CA GLY A 384 6.00 23.78 -22.55
C GLY A 384 4.82 23.28 -23.43
N ASP A 385 3.58 23.61 -23.07
CA ASP A 385 2.36 23.24 -23.83
C ASP A 385 2.09 24.25 -24.96
N LYS A 386 2.77 24.05 -26.09
CA LYS A 386 2.71 24.94 -27.25
C LYS A 386 1.32 25.06 -27.86
N ASP A 387 0.55 23.97 -27.86
CA ASP A 387 -0.76 23.92 -28.48
C ASP A 387 -1.78 24.77 -27.71
N ASN A 388 -1.83 24.62 -26.39
CA ASN A 388 -2.73 25.40 -25.57
C ASN A 388 -2.25 26.85 -25.38
N TYR A 389 -0.93 27.09 -25.40
CA TYR A 389 -0.37 28.44 -25.51
C TYR A 389 -0.92 29.16 -26.75
N GLN A 390 -0.83 28.53 -27.93
CA GLN A 390 -1.31 29.15 -29.17
C GLN A 390 -2.83 29.40 -29.16
N LYS A 391 -3.61 28.51 -28.53
CA LYS A 391 -5.06 28.73 -28.33
C LYS A 391 -5.32 29.96 -27.48
N ALA A 392 -4.63 30.11 -26.34
CA ALA A 392 -4.79 31.25 -25.46
C ALA A 392 -4.46 32.57 -26.15
N ILE A 393 -3.34 32.63 -26.88
CA ILE A 393 -2.93 33.78 -27.67
C ILE A 393 -3.97 34.10 -28.77
N ASN A 394 -4.51 33.11 -29.44
CA ASN A 394 -5.52 33.32 -30.48
C ASN A 394 -6.84 33.91 -29.91
N TYR A 395 -7.26 33.47 -28.71
CA TYR A 395 -8.41 34.05 -28.03
C TYR A 395 -8.13 35.48 -27.57
N LEU A 396 -6.93 35.76 -27.06
CA LEU A 396 -6.50 37.08 -26.66
C LEU A 396 -6.57 38.10 -27.85
N ARG A 397 -6.03 37.72 -29.01
CA ARG A 397 -6.05 38.53 -30.24
C ARG A 397 -7.46 38.82 -30.77
N LYS A 398 -8.41 37.89 -30.59
CA LYS A 398 -9.80 38.08 -31.01
C LYS A 398 -10.57 39.07 -30.17
N LEU A 399 -10.08 39.39 -28.98
CA LEU A 399 -10.71 40.35 -28.07
C LEU A 399 -10.09 41.77 -28.15
N GLN A 400 -8.89 41.88 -28.70
CA GLN A 400 -8.26 43.16 -29.07
C GLN A 400 -8.91 43.78 -30.31
#